data_ee649cb785f8f8b857603b5784d0b782
#
_entry.id   ee649cb785f8f8b857603b5784d0b782
#
_cell.length_a   1.000
_cell.length_b   1.000
_cell.length_c   1.000
_cell.angle_alpha   90.00
_cell.angle_beta   90.00
_cell.angle_gamma   90.00
#
_symmetry.space_group_name_H-M   'P 1'
#
loop_
_entity.id
_entity.type
_entity.pdbx_description
1 polymer ?
#
loop_
_entity_poly.entity_id
_entity_poly.type
_entity_poly.pdbx_seq_one_letter_code
_entity_poly.pdbx_strand_id
1 'polypeptide(L)'
;RLSDVVSLEGAKAVEIGSHLYTPTAAAELVIDENLKLGDGVITVLDEKKCLMQECEARLLESRKTGCGKCTFCREGLNQLYGHITDITSGKGKKEALDMVKEIGEAMTFSCGCSVGTIGADFVLDAMDGFMDEFDAHIKKRNCPAGVCTCFMTIYIDPQLCEGCEECADVCPADCIEGKS
;
A
#
# COMPACT_ATOMS: atom_id res chain seq x y z
N ARG A 1 3.63 -17.14 -21.22
CA ARG A 1 3.06 -16.00 -20.48
C ARG A 1 3.27 -16.18 -18.99
N LEU A 2 3.12 -15.12 -18.22
CA LEU A 2 3.25 -15.20 -16.77
C LEU A 2 2.23 -16.18 -16.18
N SER A 3 1.00 -16.17 -16.68
CA SER A 3 -0.08 -17.10 -16.29
C SER A 3 0.25 -18.58 -16.47
N ASP A 4 1.28 -18.91 -17.27
CA ASP A 4 1.68 -20.30 -17.50
C ASP A 4 2.62 -20.84 -16.41
N VAL A 5 3.19 -19.93 -15.59
CA VAL A 5 4.20 -20.26 -14.57
C VAL A 5 3.79 -19.85 -13.16
N VAL A 6 2.85 -18.92 -13.01
CA VAL A 6 2.37 -18.41 -11.73
C VAL A 6 0.85 -18.50 -11.69
N SER A 7 0.30 -19.08 -10.61
CA SER A 7 -1.15 -19.05 -10.37
C SER A 7 -1.56 -17.64 -9.94
N LEU A 8 -2.54 -17.09 -10.65
CA LEU A 8 -3.12 -15.77 -10.35
C LEU A 8 -4.52 -15.88 -9.73
N GLU A 9 -4.93 -17.09 -9.33
CA GLU A 9 -6.22 -17.32 -8.69
C GLU A 9 -6.27 -16.65 -7.32
N GLY A 10 -7.28 -15.80 -7.11
CA GLY A 10 -7.42 -15.02 -5.88
C GLY A 10 -6.38 -13.89 -5.73
N ALA A 11 -5.61 -13.61 -6.77
CA ALA A 11 -4.69 -12.48 -6.77
C ALA A 11 -5.46 -11.16 -6.84
N LYS A 12 -5.09 -10.23 -5.97
CA LYS A 12 -5.50 -8.83 -6.02
C LYS A 12 -4.57 -8.01 -6.90
N ALA A 13 -3.28 -8.20 -6.74
CA ALA A 13 -2.23 -7.53 -7.49
C ALA A 13 -1.01 -8.45 -7.64
N VAL A 14 -0.17 -8.16 -8.63
CA VAL A 14 1.09 -8.88 -8.86
C VAL A 14 2.22 -7.87 -8.95
N GLU A 15 3.22 -8.03 -8.10
CA GLU A 15 4.44 -7.24 -8.13
C GLU A 15 5.54 -8.00 -8.86
N ILE A 16 6.20 -7.33 -9.80
CA ILE A 16 7.34 -7.86 -10.56
C ILE A 16 8.41 -6.76 -10.62
N GLY A 17 9.54 -7.00 -9.99
CA GLY A 17 10.56 -5.98 -9.82
C GLY A 17 10.03 -4.82 -8.98
N SER A 18 9.95 -3.63 -9.56
CA SER A 18 9.39 -2.43 -8.90
C SER A 18 7.99 -2.06 -9.38
N HIS A 19 7.40 -2.88 -10.23
CA HIS A 19 6.13 -2.59 -10.90
C HIS A 19 4.98 -3.42 -10.34
N LEU A 20 3.83 -2.79 -10.21
CA LEU A 20 2.59 -3.39 -9.73
C LEU A 20 1.60 -3.55 -10.90
N TYR A 21 1.09 -4.75 -11.08
CA TYR A 21 0.17 -5.09 -12.16
C TYR A 21 -1.16 -5.56 -11.61
N THR A 22 -2.24 -5.23 -12.31
CA THR A 22 -3.53 -5.90 -12.09
C THR A 22 -3.42 -7.37 -12.50
N PRO A 23 -4.22 -8.30 -11.93
CA PRO A 23 -4.16 -9.71 -12.31
C PRO A 23 -4.37 -9.94 -13.80
N THR A 24 -5.24 -9.15 -14.44
CA THR A 24 -5.49 -9.22 -15.88
C THR A 24 -4.27 -8.79 -16.69
N ALA A 25 -3.65 -7.68 -16.35
CA ALA A 25 -2.44 -7.22 -17.01
C ALA A 25 -1.28 -8.20 -16.80
N ALA A 26 -1.12 -8.71 -15.58
CA ALA A 26 -0.10 -9.71 -15.25
C ALA A 26 -0.26 -11.00 -16.07
N ALA A 27 -1.50 -11.48 -16.27
CA ALA A 27 -1.77 -12.69 -17.03
C ALA A 27 -1.30 -12.61 -18.49
N GLU A 28 -1.32 -11.41 -19.08
CA GLU A 28 -0.92 -11.16 -20.47
C GLU A 28 0.58 -10.93 -20.65
N LEU A 29 1.32 -10.67 -19.56
CA LEU A 29 2.75 -10.42 -19.62
C LEU A 29 3.50 -11.61 -20.23
N VAL A 30 4.39 -11.28 -21.15
CA VAL A 30 5.32 -12.25 -21.74
C VAL A 30 6.63 -12.17 -20.96
N ILE A 31 7.12 -13.33 -20.49
CA ILE A 31 8.43 -13.41 -19.84
C ILE A 31 9.48 -13.49 -20.94
N ASP A 32 10.04 -12.37 -21.28
CA ASP A 32 11.12 -12.23 -22.26
C ASP A 32 12.21 -11.28 -21.74
N GLU A 33 13.19 -10.96 -22.57
CA GLU A 33 14.30 -10.08 -22.22
C GLU A 33 13.91 -8.62 -21.92
N ASN A 34 12.68 -8.22 -22.29
CA ASN A 34 12.18 -6.87 -22.07
C ASN A 34 11.48 -6.73 -20.70
N LEU A 35 11.07 -7.83 -20.10
CA LEU A 35 10.42 -7.82 -18.79
C LEU A 35 11.46 -7.55 -17.69
N LYS A 36 11.33 -6.41 -17.04
CA LYS A 36 12.21 -6.00 -15.93
C LYS A 36 11.86 -6.79 -14.67
N LEU A 37 12.49 -7.93 -14.47
CA LEU A 37 12.27 -8.78 -13.29
C LEU A 37 12.86 -8.23 -11.98
N GLY A 38 13.68 -7.18 -12.05
CA GLY A 38 14.33 -6.62 -10.86
C GLY A 38 15.23 -7.64 -10.15
N ASP A 39 14.85 -8.04 -8.95
CA ASP A 39 15.53 -9.07 -8.15
C ASP A 39 15.14 -10.51 -8.55
N GLY A 40 14.27 -10.66 -9.55
CA GLY A 40 13.77 -11.96 -10.01
C GLY A 40 12.62 -12.53 -9.19
N VAL A 41 12.08 -11.76 -8.25
CA VAL A 41 10.95 -12.16 -7.40
C VAL A 41 9.64 -11.70 -8.03
N ILE A 42 8.66 -12.59 -8.07
CA ILE A 42 7.27 -12.30 -8.43
C ILE A 42 6.44 -12.48 -7.17
N THR A 43 5.83 -11.40 -6.70
CA THR A 43 4.99 -11.42 -5.49
C THR A 43 3.53 -11.33 -5.89
N VAL A 44 2.73 -12.31 -5.50
CA VAL A 44 1.28 -12.28 -5.66
C VAL A 44 0.64 -11.79 -4.37
N LEU A 45 -0.04 -10.66 -4.44
CA LEU A 45 -0.76 -10.05 -3.32
C LEU A 45 -2.22 -10.49 -3.36
N ASP A 46 -2.74 -10.96 -2.22
CA ASP A 46 -4.13 -11.36 -2.05
C ASP A 46 -5.01 -10.22 -1.51
N GLU A 47 -6.31 -10.48 -1.34
CA GLU A 47 -7.28 -9.50 -0.83
C GLU A 47 -7.01 -9.07 0.63
N LYS A 48 -6.21 -9.83 1.38
CA LYS A 48 -5.83 -9.50 2.77
C LYS A 48 -4.71 -8.45 2.83
N LYS A 49 -4.10 -8.12 1.71
CA LYS A 49 -3.07 -7.10 1.61
C LYS A 49 -3.67 -5.74 1.27
N CYS A 50 -3.28 -4.73 2.02
CA CYS A 50 -3.64 -3.35 1.73
C CYS A 50 -2.56 -2.73 0.84
N LEU A 51 -2.93 -2.33 -0.38
CA LEU A 51 -1.97 -1.73 -1.32
C LEU A 51 -1.40 -0.41 -0.81
N MET A 52 -2.16 0.35 0.01
CA MET A 52 -1.64 1.57 0.61
C MET A 52 -0.52 1.28 1.61
N GLN A 53 -0.62 0.19 2.39
CA GLN A 53 0.47 -0.24 3.27
C GLN A 53 1.66 -0.79 2.49
N GLU A 54 1.43 -1.50 1.38
CA GLU A 54 2.52 -1.94 0.50
C GLU A 54 3.24 -0.74 -0.14
N CYS A 55 2.53 0.28 -0.61
CA CYS A 55 3.12 1.54 -1.06
C CYS A 55 3.97 2.20 0.03
N GLU A 56 3.44 2.28 1.25
CA GLU A 56 4.16 2.84 2.40
C GLU A 56 5.44 2.07 2.70
N ALA A 57 5.37 0.74 2.68
CA ALA A 57 6.52 -0.13 2.93
C ALA A 57 7.62 0.04 1.86
N ARG A 58 7.25 0.08 0.57
CA ARG A 58 8.20 0.30 -0.53
C ARG A 58 8.88 1.67 -0.46
N LEU A 59 8.12 2.72 -0.15
CA LEU A 59 8.66 4.07 0.04
C LEU A 59 9.60 4.13 1.24
N LEU A 60 9.23 3.48 2.36
CA LEU A 60 10.06 3.42 3.56
C LEU A 60 11.39 2.69 3.28
N GLU A 61 11.35 1.59 2.54
CA GLU A 61 12.55 0.84 2.15
C GLU A 61 13.46 1.69 1.25
N SER A 62 12.89 2.34 0.22
CA SER A 62 13.65 3.25 -0.65
C SER A 62 14.27 4.40 0.12
N ARG A 63 13.58 4.94 1.13
CA ARG A 63 14.12 5.99 2.01
C ARG A 63 15.30 5.49 2.86
N LYS A 64 15.21 4.26 3.40
CA LYS A 64 16.28 3.68 4.22
C LYS A 64 17.54 3.36 3.42
N THR A 65 17.35 2.89 2.18
CA THR A 65 18.47 2.49 1.30
C THR A 65 19.03 3.66 0.49
N GLY A 66 18.32 4.78 0.43
CA GLY A 66 18.71 5.97 -0.33
C GLY A 66 20.00 6.62 0.18
N CYS A 67 20.92 6.94 -0.75
CA CYS A 67 22.19 7.60 -0.41
C CYS A 67 22.04 9.10 -0.10
N GLY A 68 20.88 9.73 -0.30
CA GLY A 68 20.55 11.11 -0.02
C GLY A 68 21.18 12.15 -0.96
N LYS A 69 21.93 11.75 -2.00
CA LYS A 69 22.65 12.68 -2.90
C LYS A 69 21.72 13.42 -3.87
N CYS A 70 20.74 12.72 -4.46
CA CYS A 70 19.79 13.31 -5.40
C CYS A 70 18.68 14.02 -4.64
N THR A 71 18.46 15.31 -4.92
CA THR A 71 17.41 16.11 -4.28
C THR A 71 16.03 15.50 -4.51
N PHE A 72 15.70 15.14 -5.76
CA PHE A 72 14.41 14.52 -6.09
C PHE A 72 14.20 13.20 -5.35
N CYS A 73 15.22 12.34 -5.22
CA CYS A 73 15.12 11.11 -4.45
C CYS A 73 14.88 11.41 -2.96
N ARG A 74 15.73 12.25 -2.34
CA ARG A 74 15.67 12.57 -0.92
C ARG A 74 14.35 13.22 -0.53
N GLU A 75 14.00 14.31 -1.20
CA GLU A 75 12.80 15.10 -0.88
C GLU A 75 11.52 14.43 -1.42
N GLY A 76 11.56 13.87 -2.64
CA GLY A 76 10.42 13.19 -3.24
C GLY A 76 9.98 11.98 -2.46
N LEU A 77 10.92 11.10 -2.05
CA LEU A 77 10.58 9.94 -1.20
C LEU A 77 10.00 10.36 0.14
N ASN A 78 10.49 11.45 0.74
CA ASN A 78 9.94 11.96 2.00
C ASN A 78 8.50 12.44 1.83
N GLN A 79 8.22 13.18 0.75
CA GLN A 79 6.89 13.71 0.48
C GLN A 79 5.91 12.60 0.10
N LEU A 80 6.28 11.69 -0.81
CA LEU A 80 5.45 10.54 -1.16
C LEU A 80 5.12 9.69 0.06
N TYR A 81 6.13 9.37 0.88
CA TYR A 81 5.92 8.62 2.11
C TYR A 81 4.95 9.34 3.06
N GLY A 82 5.11 10.66 3.25
CA GLY A 82 4.21 11.45 4.09
C GLY A 82 2.77 11.40 3.60
N HIS A 83 2.53 11.58 2.29
CA HIS A 83 1.18 11.52 1.72
C HIS A 83 0.56 10.13 1.82
N ILE A 84 1.32 9.06 1.55
CA ILE A 84 0.80 7.69 1.68
C ILE A 84 0.53 7.35 3.16
N THR A 85 1.42 7.75 4.09
CA THR A 85 1.19 7.59 5.53
C THR A 85 -0.05 8.36 6.00
N ASP A 86 -0.32 9.54 5.48
CA ASP A 86 -1.57 10.26 5.75
C ASP A 86 -2.78 9.47 5.29
N ILE A 87 -2.71 8.78 4.16
CA ILE A 87 -3.80 7.92 3.66
C ILE A 87 -4.00 6.71 4.59
N THR A 88 -2.93 6.00 4.95
CA THR A 88 -2.99 4.81 5.82
C THR A 88 -3.41 5.15 7.25
N SER A 89 -3.16 6.38 7.70
CA SER A 89 -3.58 6.90 9.01
C SER A 89 -4.93 7.63 9.02
N GLY A 90 -5.67 7.58 7.92
CA GLY A 90 -7.00 8.18 7.82
C GLY A 90 -7.02 9.71 7.68
N LYS A 91 -5.88 10.35 7.41
CA LYS A 91 -5.75 11.79 7.21
C LYS A 91 -5.66 12.19 5.73
N GLY A 92 -5.62 11.20 4.83
CA GLY A 92 -5.49 11.40 3.39
C GLY A 92 -6.55 12.33 2.82
N LYS A 93 -6.14 13.17 1.87
CA LYS A 93 -6.99 14.11 1.15
C LYS A 93 -6.93 13.84 -0.35
N LYS A 94 -8.04 14.04 -1.05
CA LYS A 94 -8.11 13.82 -2.49
C LYS A 94 -7.15 14.72 -3.26
N GLU A 95 -7.03 15.96 -2.83
CA GLU A 95 -6.17 16.98 -3.46
C GLU A 95 -4.68 16.60 -3.42
N ALA A 96 -4.29 15.73 -2.45
CA ALA A 96 -2.93 15.25 -2.36
C ALA A 96 -2.57 14.23 -3.44
N LEU A 97 -3.56 13.59 -4.09
CA LEU A 97 -3.29 12.58 -5.12
C LEU A 97 -2.62 13.18 -6.36
N ASP A 98 -3.05 14.37 -6.78
CA ASP A 98 -2.42 15.05 -7.92
C ASP A 98 -0.94 15.35 -7.61
N MET A 99 -0.65 15.78 -6.38
CA MET A 99 0.72 16.04 -5.92
C MET A 99 1.55 14.75 -5.83
N VAL A 100 0.96 13.66 -5.34
CA VAL A 100 1.62 12.33 -5.32
C VAL A 100 2.01 11.91 -6.73
N LYS A 101 1.11 12.10 -7.70
CA LYS A 101 1.35 11.78 -9.10
C LYS A 101 2.47 12.64 -9.69
N GLU A 102 2.40 13.96 -9.54
CA GLU A 102 3.42 14.90 -10.04
C GLU A 102 4.82 14.61 -9.45
N ILE A 103 4.90 14.36 -8.14
CA ILE A 103 6.17 14.03 -7.49
C ILE A 103 6.70 12.69 -8.00
N GLY A 104 5.85 11.65 -8.09
CA GLY A 104 6.23 10.34 -8.60
C GLY A 104 6.77 10.43 -10.02
N GLU A 105 6.05 11.07 -10.94
CA GLU A 105 6.47 11.28 -12.32
C GLU A 105 7.80 12.05 -12.40
N ALA A 106 7.95 13.13 -11.63
CA ALA A 106 9.21 13.90 -11.59
C ALA A 106 10.39 13.04 -11.13
N MET A 107 10.16 12.12 -10.18
CA MET A 107 11.20 11.22 -9.68
C MET A 107 11.65 10.20 -10.71
N THR A 108 10.74 9.65 -11.52
CA THR A 108 11.09 8.67 -12.58
C THR A 108 12.06 9.25 -13.61
N PHE A 109 12.00 10.55 -13.89
CA PHE A 109 12.88 11.22 -14.84
C PHE A 109 14.15 11.83 -14.20
N SER A 110 14.08 12.20 -12.91
CA SER A 110 15.11 13.04 -12.29
C SER A 110 16.01 12.29 -11.33
N CYS A 111 15.65 11.09 -10.88
CA CYS A 111 16.51 10.29 -10.01
C CYS A 111 17.62 9.62 -10.79
N GLY A 112 18.84 9.70 -10.25
CA GLY A 112 20.03 9.16 -10.90
C GLY A 112 20.22 7.64 -10.79
N CYS A 113 19.35 6.94 -10.06
CA CYS A 113 19.40 5.48 -9.88
C CYS A 113 18.06 4.89 -9.50
N SER A 114 17.95 3.57 -9.61
CA SER A 114 16.71 2.81 -9.32
C SER A 114 16.20 2.96 -7.89
N VAL A 115 17.05 3.20 -6.88
CA VAL A 115 16.61 3.41 -5.50
C VAL A 115 15.62 4.56 -5.37
N GLY A 116 15.79 5.62 -6.18
CA GLY A 116 14.87 6.76 -6.18
C GLY A 116 13.58 6.50 -6.96
N THR A 117 13.58 5.57 -7.92
CA THR A 117 12.41 5.32 -8.76
C THR A 117 11.55 4.16 -8.28
N ILE A 118 12.13 3.12 -7.67
CA ILE A 118 11.42 1.89 -7.26
C ILE A 118 10.16 2.19 -6.45
N GLY A 119 10.28 3.02 -5.39
CA GLY A 119 9.13 3.36 -4.57
C GLY A 119 8.11 4.24 -5.29
N ALA A 120 8.58 5.16 -6.15
CA ALA A 120 7.73 6.03 -6.94
C ALA A 120 6.97 5.25 -8.03
N ASP A 121 7.66 4.38 -8.78
CA ASP A 121 7.07 3.53 -9.81
C ASP A 121 5.94 2.66 -9.21
N PHE A 122 6.19 2.02 -8.07
CA PHE A 122 5.18 1.22 -7.38
C PHE A 122 3.93 2.01 -7.00
N VAL A 123 4.10 3.24 -6.48
CA VAL A 123 2.96 4.13 -6.14
C VAL A 123 2.20 4.58 -7.37
N LEU A 124 2.90 4.92 -8.46
CA LEU A 124 2.26 5.32 -9.72
C LEU A 124 1.46 4.17 -10.32
N ASP A 125 2.02 2.96 -10.36
CA ASP A 125 1.33 1.77 -10.84
C ASP A 125 0.10 1.45 -9.96
N ALA A 126 0.21 1.63 -8.63
CA ALA A 126 -0.92 1.49 -7.72
C ALA A 126 -2.02 2.52 -8.00
N MET A 127 -1.67 3.78 -8.33
CA MET A 127 -2.64 4.80 -8.71
C MET A 127 -3.31 4.47 -10.05
N ASP A 128 -2.55 3.98 -11.02
CA ASP A 128 -3.09 3.67 -12.35
C ASP A 128 -3.99 2.42 -12.35
N GLY A 129 -3.60 1.39 -11.61
CA GLY A 129 -4.32 0.11 -11.61
C GLY A 129 -5.36 -0.07 -10.49
N PHE A 130 -5.25 0.68 -9.39
CA PHE A 130 -6.00 0.42 -8.14
C PHE A 130 -6.52 1.69 -7.48
N MET A 131 -6.94 2.67 -8.25
CA MET A 131 -7.49 3.93 -7.73
C MET A 131 -8.66 3.72 -6.76
N ASP A 132 -9.41 2.63 -6.92
CA ASP A 132 -10.50 2.27 -6.03
C ASP A 132 -10.05 2.07 -4.56
N GLU A 133 -8.81 1.59 -4.34
CA GLU A 133 -8.25 1.47 -3.00
C GLU A 133 -7.91 2.82 -2.38
N PHE A 134 -7.37 3.75 -3.18
CA PHE A 134 -7.17 5.13 -2.73
C PHE A 134 -8.51 5.77 -2.35
N ASP A 135 -9.52 5.61 -3.20
CA ASP A 135 -10.86 6.13 -2.95
C ASP A 135 -11.52 5.50 -1.72
N ALA A 136 -11.31 4.22 -1.48
CA ALA A 136 -11.80 3.55 -0.27
C ALA A 136 -11.21 4.16 0.99
N HIS A 137 -9.89 4.38 1.03
CA HIS A 137 -9.22 4.97 2.18
C HIS A 137 -9.55 6.45 2.37
N ILE A 138 -9.56 7.24 1.30
CA ILE A 138 -9.72 8.69 1.37
C ILE A 138 -11.19 9.09 1.52
N LYS A 139 -12.06 8.58 0.64
CA LYS A 139 -13.48 9.00 0.58
C LYS A 139 -14.35 8.20 1.54
N LYS A 140 -14.21 6.87 1.54
CA LYS A 140 -15.05 5.97 2.32
C LYS A 140 -14.55 5.73 3.74
N ARG A 141 -13.32 6.17 4.04
CA ARG A 141 -12.67 5.95 5.35
C ARG A 141 -12.68 4.47 5.74
N ASN A 142 -12.38 3.61 4.79
CA ASN A 142 -12.40 2.16 4.94
C ASN A 142 -11.19 1.53 4.28
N CYS A 143 -10.57 0.56 4.95
CA CYS A 143 -9.54 -0.28 4.37
C CYS A 143 -10.18 -1.57 3.86
N PRO A 144 -10.20 -1.86 2.54
CA PRO A 144 -10.80 -3.09 2.01
C PRO A 144 -10.19 -4.37 2.59
N ALA A 145 -8.89 -4.36 2.85
CA ALA A 145 -8.18 -5.48 3.48
C ALA A 145 -8.38 -5.58 5.00
N GLY A 146 -8.96 -4.55 5.64
CA GLY A 146 -9.22 -4.52 7.08
C GLY A 146 -7.98 -4.47 7.97
N VAL A 147 -6.81 -4.04 7.45
CA VAL A 147 -5.54 -4.07 8.18
C VAL A 147 -5.05 -2.69 8.65
N CYS A 148 -5.61 -1.59 8.11
CA CYS A 148 -5.27 -0.25 8.56
C CYS A 148 -5.98 0.07 9.87
N THR A 149 -5.22 0.16 10.95
CA THR A 149 -5.74 0.28 12.32
C THR A 149 -6.61 1.53 12.54
N CYS A 150 -6.33 2.62 11.83
CA CYS A 150 -7.12 3.85 11.94
C CYS A 150 -8.58 3.72 11.45
N PHE A 151 -8.88 2.70 10.64
CA PHE A 151 -10.22 2.41 10.14
C PHE A 151 -10.88 1.23 10.85
N MET A 152 -10.17 0.58 11.77
CA MET A 152 -10.73 -0.51 12.58
C MET A 152 -11.62 0.08 13.66
N THR A 153 -12.86 -0.38 13.71
CA THR A 153 -13.75 -0.13 14.83
C THR A 153 -13.77 -1.40 15.68
N ILE A 154 -13.25 -1.31 16.90
CA ILE A 154 -13.32 -2.40 17.88
C ILE A 154 -14.59 -2.16 18.68
N TYR A 155 -15.49 -3.13 18.72
CA TYR A 155 -16.70 -3.08 19.53
C TYR A 155 -17.02 -4.48 20.06
N ILE A 156 -17.74 -4.52 21.18
CA ILE A 156 -18.26 -5.75 21.75
C ILE A 156 -19.69 -5.92 21.20
N ASP A 157 -19.96 -7.04 20.51
CA ASP A 157 -21.30 -7.32 20.02
C ASP A 157 -22.27 -7.57 21.18
N PRO A 158 -23.29 -6.72 21.36
CA PRO A 158 -24.23 -6.88 22.49
C PRO A 158 -25.03 -8.17 22.45
N GLN A 159 -25.17 -8.81 21.26
CA GLN A 159 -25.92 -10.06 21.13
C GLN A 159 -25.08 -11.28 21.52
N LEU A 160 -23.75 -11.15 21.48
CA LEU A 160 -22.80 -12.19 21.85
C LEU A 160 -22.19 -11.97 23.25
N CYS A 161 -22.39 -10.80 23.82
CA CYS A 161 -21.85 -10.43 25.13
C CYS A 161 -22.66 -11.09 26.26
N GLU A 162 -21.98 -11.87 27.08
CA GLU A 162 -22.57 -12.54 28.26
C GLU A 162 -22.44 -11.68 29.55
N GLY A 163 -21.80 -10.51 29.48
CA GLY A 163 -21.61 -9.62 30.63
C GLY A 163 -20.61 -10.14 31.66
N CYS A 164 -19.65 -10.99 31.26
CA CYS A 164 -18.68 -11.58 32.19
C CYS A 164 -17.57 -10.63 32.68
N GLU A 165 -17.46 -9.43 32.11
CA GLU A 165 -16.46 -8.38 32.44
C GLU A 165 -14.99 -8.76 32.19
N GLU A 166 -14.68 -9.99 31.76
CA GLU A 166 -13.29 -10.45 31.50
C GLU A 166 -12.55 -9.56 30.49
N CYS A 167 -13.27 -8.99 29.52
CA CYS A 167 -12.67 -8.07 28.53
C CYS A 167 -12.24 -6.73 29.16
N ALA A 168 -12.92 -6.26 30.20
CA ALA A 168 -12.55 -5.06 30.93
C ALA A 168 -11.30 -5.33 31.81
N ASP A 169 -11.24 -6.49 32.45
CA ASP A 169 -10.11 -6.87 33.33
C ASP A 169 -8.78 -6.99 32.56
N VAL A 170 -8.82 -7.41 31.30
CA VAL A 170 -7.61 -7.58 30.47
C VAL A 170 -7.30 -6.36 29.62
N CYS A 171 -8.10 -5.30 29.65
CA CYS A 171 -7.92 -4.13 28.80
C CYS A 171 -6.76 -3.26 29.32
N PRO A 172 -5.64 -3.15 28.57
CA PRO A 172 -4.49 -2.38 29.05
C PRO A 172 -4.72 -0.85 29.04
N ALA A 173 -5.78 -0.40 28.38
CA ALA A 173 -6.15 1.01 28.25
C ALA A 173 -7.32 1.41 29.17
N ASP A 174 -7.89 0.46 29.92
CA ASP A 174 -9.03 0.67 30.80
C ASP A 174 -10.19 1.45 30.12
N CYS A 175 -10.46 1.10 28.84
CA CYS A 175 -11.40 1.82 27.98
C CYS A 175 -12.69 1.02 27.68
N ILE A 176 -12.91 -0.12 28.37
CA ILE A 176 -14.09 -0.94 28.20
C ILE A 176 -15.04 -0.68 29.37
N GLU A 177 -16.17 -0.03 29.08
CA GLU A 177 -17.24 0.18 30.03
C GLU A 177 -18.38 -0.77 29.71
N GLY A 178 -18.80 -1.60 30.69
CA GLY A 178 -19.95 -2.45 30.63
C GLY A 178 -21.07 -1.94 31.55
N LYS A 179 -22.33 -2.02 31.13
CA LYS A 179 -23.47 -1.97 32.02
C LYS A 179 -23.98 -3.39 32.21
N SER A 180 -23.87 -3.90 33.40
CA SER A 180 -24.55 -5.13 33.85
C SER A 180 -26.08 -4.98 33.77
#